data_aa85113ae43df77e2663516f66a1d033
#
_entry.id   aa85113ae43df77e2663516f66a1d033
#
_cell.length_a   1.000
_cell.length_b   1.000
_cell.length_c   1.000
_cell.angle_alpha   90.00
_cell.angle_beta   90.00
_cell.angle_gamma   90.00
#
_symmetry.space_group_name_H-M   'P 1'
#
loop_
_entity.id
_entity.type
_entity.pdbx_description
1 polymer ?
#
loop_
_entity_poly.entity_id
_entity_poly.type
_entity_poly.pdbx_seq_one_letter_code
_entity_poly.pdbx_strand_id
1 'polypeptide(L)'
;MTYILAIFRSRSQAVDCNIRLKQFGVTAELINTPKEANIGCGLSIKIPHNMANRAKMIIYKAKYSAFYGFFVMQQTYGRWQLGRWD
;
A
#
# COMPACT_ATOMS: atom_id res chain seq x y z
N MET A 1 5.60 -14.54 4.68
CA MET A 1 4.77 -13.44 5.20
C MET A 1 4.29 -12.58 4.04
N THR A 2 3.00 -12.31 3.99
CA THR A 2 2.39 -11.64 2.84
C THR A 2 1.68 -10.37 3.29
N TYR A 3 1.98 -9.29 2.58
CA TYR A 3 1.33 -8.00 2.81
C TYR A 3 0.80 -7.45 1.51
N ILE A 4 -0.16 -6.55 1.60
CA ILE A 4 -0.61 -5.76 0.47
C ILE A 4 0.02 -4.39 0.58
N LEU A 5 0.53 -3.89 -0.53
CA LEU A 5 1.05 -2.52 -0.62
C LEU A 5 0.11 -1.67 -1.44
N ALA A 6 -0.27 -0.53 -0.89
CA ALA A 6 -0.93 0.53 -1.64
C ALA A 6 0.13 1.55 -1.97
N ILE A 7 0.48 1.67 -3.24
CA ILE A 7 1.58 2.52 -3.69
C ILE A 7 1.04 3.85 -4.17
N PHE A 8 1.66 4.93 -3.73
CA PHE A 8 1.28 6.30 -4.11
C PHE A 8 2.47 7.03 -4.72
N ARG A 9 2.19 7.90 -5.67
CA ARG A 9 3.20 8.80 -6.24
C ARG A 9 3.28 10.13 -5.52
N SER A 10 2.33 10.41 -4.64
CA SER A 10 2.32 11.63 -3.82
C SER A 10 2.52 11.24 -2.37
N ARG A 11 3.55 11.81 -1.74
CA ARG A 11 3.82 11.53 -0.33
C ARG A 11 2.69 12.04 0.55
N SER A 12 2.15 13.21 0.24
CA SER A 12 1.06 13.78 1.04
C SER A 12 -0.21 12.94 0.97
N GLN A 13 -0.52 12.40 -0.21
CA GLN A 13 -1.68 11.53 -0.34
C GLN A 13 -1.49 10.20 0.39
N ALA A 14 -0.28 9.66 0.36
CA ALA A 14 0.01 8.44 1.11
C ALA A 14 -0.17 8.65 2.61
N VAL A 15 0.33 9.78 3.13
CA VAL A 15 0.18 10.10 4.55
C VAL A 15 -1.31 10.25 4.90
N ASP A 16 -2.06 10.98 4.09
CA ASP A 16 -3.49 11.17 4.32
C ASP A 16 -4.22 9.83 4.31
N CYS A 17 -3.91 8.99 3.35
CA CYS A 17 -4.54 7.68 3.24
C CYS A 17 -4.21 6.79 4.44
N ASN A 18 -2.97 6.83 4.91
CA ASN A 18 -2.56 6.06 6.07
C ASN A 18 -3.36 6.44 7.30
N ILE A 19 -3.57 7.74 7.51
CA ILE A 19 -4.38 8.23 8.61
C ILE A 19 -5.83 7.76 8.46
N ARG A 20 -6.37 7.89 7.26
CA ARG A 20 -7.75 7.49 6.98
C ARG A 20 -7.97 6.01 7.24
N LEU A 21 -7.05 5.16 6.79
CA LEU A 21 -7.15 3.73 7.02
C LEU A 21 -7.16 3.40 8.51
N LYS A 22 -6.31 4.05 9.28
CA LYS A 22 -6.26 3.84 10.72
C LYS A 22 -7.56 4.28 11.40
N GLN A 23 -8.17 5.35 10.93
CA GLN A 23 -9.45 5.81 11.44
C GLN A 23 -10.56 4.78 11.24
N PHE A 24 -10.46 3.96 10.20
CA PHE A 24 -11.40 2.89 9.92
C PHE A 24 -10.96 1.54 10.47
N GLY A 25 -9.97 1.53 11.35
CA GLY A 25 -9.57 0.31 12.03
C GLY A 25 -8.64 -0.59 11.23
N VAL A 26 -8.08 -0.11 10.12
CA VAL A 26 -7.12 -0.88 9.35
C VAL A 26 -5.72 -0.66 9.93
N THR A 27 -5.01 -1.76 10.19
CA THR A 27 -3.62 -1.70 10.63
C THR A 27 -2.76 -1.35 9.42
N ALA A 28 -2.35 -0.09 9.32
CA ALA A 28 -1.61 0.41 8.18
C ALA A 28 -0.28 1.00 8.64
N GLU A 29 0.73 0.86 7.79
CA GLU A 29 2.07 1.36 8.12
C GLU A 29 2.67 2.01 6.88
N LEU A 30 3.14 3.26 7.04
CA LEU A 30 3.86 3.94 5.96
C LEU A 30 5.26 3.38 5.82
N ILE A 31 5.63 3.07 4.59
CA ILE A 31 6.99 2.63 4.28
C ILE A 31 7.45 3.33 3.00
N ASN A 32 8.76 3.37 2.80
CA ASN A 32 9.28 3.79 1.50
C ASN A 32 8.90 2.76 0.47
N THR A 33 8.52 3.23 -0.73
CA THR A 33 8.17 2.30 -1.81
C THR A 33 9.37 1.44 -2.17
N PRO A 34 9.21 0.11 -2.21
CA PRO A 34 10.31 -0.78 -2.55
C PRO A 34 10.83 -0.51 -3.96
N LYS A 35 12.13 -0.69 -4.16
CA LYS A 35 12.75 -0.52 -5.48
C LYS A 35 12.15 -1.45 -6.51
N GLU A 36 11.69 -2.61 -6.08
CA GLU A 36 11.07 -3.60 -6.94
C GLU A 36 9.84 -3.09 -7.65
N ALA A 37 9.19 -2.05 -7.12
CA ALA A 37 8.04 -1.44 -7.78
C ALA A 37 8.42 -0.62 -8.99
N ASN A 38 9.67 -0.19 -9.07
CA ASN A 38 10.25 0.51 -10.23
C ASN A 38 9.48 1.78 -10.62
N ILE A 39 9.01 2.53 -9.63
CA ILE A 39 8.27 3.78 -9.89
C ILE A 39 9.00 5.01 -9.37
N GLY A 40 10.25 4.86 -8.94
CA GLY A 40 11.03 5.96 -8.39
C GLY A 40 10.71 6.22 -6.92
N CYS A 41 10.80 7.49 -6.50
CA CYS A 41 10.52 7.90 -5.13
C CYS A 41 9.03 7.92 -4.86
N GLY A 42 8.63 7.42 -3.68
CA GLY A 42 7.25 7.48 -3.26
C GLY A 42 7.09 6.85 -1.91
N LEU A 43 5.88 6.95 -1.38
CA LEU A 43 5.51 6.27 -0.15
C LEU A 43 4.46 5.22 -0.45
N SER A 44 4.51 4.15 0.30
CA SER A 44 3.55 3.06 0.20
C SER A 44 2.94 2.80 1.55
N ILE A 45 1.79 2.18 1.56
CA ILE A 45 1.12 1.76 2.78
C ILE A 45 1.13 0.24 2.81
N LYS A 46 1.73 -0.31 3.86
CA LYS A 46 1.78 -1.74 4.09
C LYS A 46 0.55 -2.14 4.87
N ILE A 47 -0.21 -3.09 4.34
CA ILE A 47 -1.49 -3.49 4.88
C ILE A 47 -1.48 -5.01 5.07
N PRO A 48 -1.89 -5.51 6.25
CA PRO A 48 -2.01 -6.96 6.43
C PRO A 48 -2.97 -7.56 5.42
N HIS A 49 -2.64 -8.74 4.92
CA HIS A 49 -3.43 -9.39 3.88
C HIS A 49 -4.90 -9.56 4.28
N ASN A 50 -5.16 -9.88 5.55
CA ASN A 50 -6.52 -10.10 6.01
C ASN A 50 -7.37 -8.82 6.08
N MET A 51 -6.76 -7.65 5.93
CA MET A 51 -7.47 -6.36 5.90
C MET A 51 -7.47 -5.74 4.51
N ALA A 52 -6.98 -6.46 3.52
CA ALA A 52 -6.77 -5.91 2.18
C ALA A 52 -8.06 -5.47 1.51
N ASN A 53 -9.10 -6.29 1.57
CA ASN A 53 -10.37 -5.94 0.92
C ASN A 53 -11.00 -4.70 1.53
N ARG A 54 -10.91 -4.56 2.85
CA ARG A 54 -11.43 -3.40 3.54
C ARG A 54 -10.67 -2.14 3.13
N ALA A 55 -9.34 -2.23 3.09
CA ALA A 55 -8.50 -1.12 2.68
C ALA A 55 -8.77 -0.74 1.22
N LYS A 56 -8.96 -1.73 0.36
CA LYS A 56 -9.25 -1.50 -1.05
C LYS A 56 -10.50 -0.65 -1.22
N MET A 57 -11.57 -0.99 -0.51
CA MET A 57 -12.81 -0.23 -0.58
C MET A 57 -12.62 1.22 -0.14
N ILE A 58 -11.89 1.42 0.96
CA ILE A 58 -11.65 2.75 1.50
C ILE A 58 -10.85 3.59 0.51
N ILE A 59 -9.79 3.02 -0.05
CA ILE A 59 -8.91 3.75 -0.97
C ILE A 59 -9.63 4.10 -2.27
N TYR A 60 -10.36 3.16 -2.85
CA TYR A 60 -11.09 3.43 -4.09
C TYR A 60 -12.19 4.47 -3.90
N LYS A 61 -12.87 4.43 -2.77
CA LYS A 61 -13.92 5.40 -2.48
C LYS A 61 -13.37 6.81 -2.30
N ALA A 62 -12.15 6.92 -1.77
CA ALA A 62 -11.51 8.22 -1.55
C ALA A 62 -11.00 8.86 -2.84
N LYS A 63 -10.80 8.08 -3.90
CA LYS A 63 -10.41 8.56 -5.23
C LYS A 63 -9.13 9.40 -5.22
N TYR A 64 -8.08 8.89 -4.60
CA TYR A 64 -6.79 9.58 -4.58
C TYR A 64 -6.21 9.67 -5.99
N SER A 65 -5.87 10.88 -6.43
CA SER A 65 -5.38 11.11 -7.78
C SER A 65 -3.99 10.53 -8.02
N ALA A 66 -3.18 10.42 -6.97
CA ALA A 66 -1.82 9.90 -7.09
C ALA A 66 -1.68 8.44 -6.66
N PHE A 67 -2.80 7.73 -6.52
CA PHE A 67 -2.76 6.30 -6.22
C PHE A 67 -2.26 5.54 -7.44
N TYR A 68 -1.22 4.75 -7.25
CA TYR A 68 -0.59 4.01 -8.34
C TYR A 68 -1.18 2.62 -8.51
N GLY A 69 -1.40 1.90 -7.42
CA GLY A 69 -1.98 0.57 -7.49
C GLY A 69 -1.73 -0.25 -6.24
N PHE A 70 -2.36 -1.42 -6.21
CA PHE A 70 -2.16 -2.40 -5.15
C PHE A 70 -1.21 -3.49 -5.63
N PHE A 71 -0.33 -3.92 -4.73
CA PHE A 71 0.63 -4.97 -5.01
C PHE A 71 0.68 -5.95 -3.86
N VAL A 72 0.97 -7.21 -4.18
CA VAL A 72 1.26 -8.22 -3.17
C VAL A 72 2.76 -8.17 -2.91
N MET A 73 3.12 -8.06 -1.64
CA MET A 73 4.52 -8.09 -1.22
C MET A 73 4.74 -9.36 -0.40
N GLN A 74 5.58 -10.23 -0.91
CA GLN A 74 5.93 -11.48 -0.25
C GLN A 74 7.42 -11.51 0.06
N GLN A 75 7.76 -11.99 1.24
CA GLN A 75 9.15 -12.21 1.60
C GLN A 75 9.46 -13.70 1.51
N THR A 76 10.45 -14.02 0.67
CA THR A 76 10.91 -15.39 0.46
C THR A 76 12.43 -15.40 0.52
N TYR A 77 13.00 -16.19 1.43
CA TYR A 77 14.46 -16.32 1.58
C TYR A 77 15.15 -14.95 1.73
N GLY A 78 14.56 -14.06 2.54
CA GLY A 78 15.13 -12.75 2.78
C GLY A 78 14.94 -11.74 1.65
N ARG A 79 14.27 -12.13 0.60
CA ARG A 79 13.99 -11.24 -0.53
C ARG A 79 12.52 -10.83 -0.55
N TRP A 80 12.28 -9.60 -0.99
CA TRP A 80 10.93 -9.13 -1.25
C TRP A 80 10.58 -9.34 -2.71
N GLN A 81 9.39 -9.87 -2.94
CA GLN A 81 8.85 -10.02 -4.29
C GLN A 81 7.56 -9.24 -4.37
N LEU A 82 7.42 -8.45 -5.42
CA LEU A 82 6.22 -7.67 -5.68
C LEU A 82 5.51 -8.22 -6.89
N GLY A 83 4.18 -8.38 -6.77
CA GLY A 83 3.31 -8.71 -7.88
C GLY A 83 2.07 -7.84 -7.80
N ARG A 84 1.41 -7.67 -8.91
CA ARG A 84 0.16 -6.92 -8.92
C ARG A 84 -0.90 -7.68 -8.15
N TRP A 85 -1.69 -6.95 -7.37
CA TRP A 85 -2.81 -7.51 -6.63
C TRP A 85 -4.10 -6.95 -7.20
N ASP A 86 -5.01 -7.85 -7.47
CA ASP A 86 -6.34 -7.65 -7.97
C ASP A 86 -6.49 -8.00 -9.44
#